data_2101623846c38c999f65c3b114c97207
#
_entry.id   2101623846c38c999f65c3b114c97207
#
_cell.length_a   1.000
_cell.length_b   1.000
_cell.length_c   1.000
_cell.angle_alpha   90.00
_cell.angle_beta   90.00
_cell.angle_gamma   90.00
#
_symmetry.space_group_name_H-M   'P 1'
#
loop_
_entity.id
_entity.type
_entity.pdbx_description
1 polymer ?
#
loop_
_entity_poly.entity_id
_entity_poly.type
_entity_poly.pdbx_seq_one_letter_code
_entity_poly.pdbx_strand_id
1 'polypeptide(L)'
;MELGEIHETTMGTPQGGVISPLLANITLDGLQDHLGKGYRHVRYCDDFVIMAKTKQAIEEIKPKVELWLSERGLKLKDEKTRIIHRDEGFNFLGFDIKMYKDGKLIIKPQKEKVKDLLNRIKAWLDNHKQVKAEAIPENLNPILRGWANYYRFVCSKKTFSYVENRIRWMLWKWVKRRHPNKSTSWILNKYFEKTGKGNTYVFKGLYRIDKTPIVRYIKVKGKASPDAPDLREYWENRKKKISKVYFAKKA
;
A
#
# COMPACT_ATOMS: atom_id res chain seq x y z
N MET A 1 -13.71 -24.26 4.01
CA MET A 1 -15.19 -24.17 3.94
C MET A 1 -15.52 -23.05 2.97
N GLU A 2 -15.99 -23.37 1.79
CA GLU A 2 -16.60 -22.42 0.87
C GLU A 2 -18.11 -22.71 0.85
N LEU A 3 -18.93 -21.69 1.06
CA LEU A 3 -20.41 -21.79 1.09
C LEU A 3 -21.00 -22.79 2.12
N GLY A 4 -20.24 -23.12 3.19
CA GLY A 4 -20.71 -24.05 4.23
C GLY A 4 -20.42 -25.52 3.96
N GLU A 5 -19.81 -25.87 2.85
CA GLU A 5 -19.40 -27.25 2.52
C GLU A 5 -17.94 -27.51 2.88
N ILE A 6 -17.66 -28.71 3.37
CA ILE A 6 -16.31 -29.17 3.68
C ILE A 6 -15.76 -29.90 2.44
N HIS A 7 -14.80 -29.28 1.77
CA HIS A 7 -14.08 -29.91 0.68
C HIS A 7 -12.74 -30.46 1.20
N GLU A 8 -12.38 -31.64 0.75
CA GLU A 8 -11.06 -32.23 1.03
C GLU A 8 -9.96 -31.37 0.38
N THR A 9 -9.00 -30.91 1.18
CA THR A 9 -7.87 -30.11 0.68
C THR A 9 -6.74 -31.03 0.27
N THR A 10 -6.59 -31.27 -1.02
CA THR A 10 -5.55 -32.14 -1.57
C THR A 10 -4.21 -31.43 -1.75
N MET A 11 -4.17 -30.09 -1.80
CA MET A 11 -2.95 -29.28 -1.95
C MET A 11 -3.10 -27.91 -1.29
N GLY A 12 -1.98 -27.38 -0.76
CA GLY A 12 -1.90 -26.06 -0.16
C GLY A 12 -2.36 -26.02 1.30
N THR A 13 -2.55 -24.79 1.81
CA THR A 13 -3.04 -24.54 3.17
C THR A 13 -4.35 -23.75 3.10
N PRO A 14 -5.29 -23.97 4.05
CA PRO A 14 -6.55 -23.20 4.07
C PRO A 14 -6.30 -21.70 4.09
N GLN A 15 -7.00 -20.95 3.26
CA GLN A 15 -6.92 -19.49 3.27
C GLN A 15 -7.44 -18.95 4.62
N GLY A 16 -6.63 -18.11 5.29
CA GLY A 16 -6.96 -17.57 6.61
C GLY A 16 -6.58 -18.49 7.80
N GLY A 17 -5.94 -19.64 7.57
CA GLY A 17 -5.41 -20.48 8.64
C GLY A 17 -4.31 -19.78 9.44
N VAL A 18 -4.34 -19.93 10.77
CA VAL A 18 -3.38 -19.26 11.68
C VAL A 18 -1.94 -19.69 11.40
N ILE A 19 -1.72 -20.95 11.03
CA ILE A 19 -0.39 -21.53 10.77
C ILE A 19 0.09 -21.30 9.32
N SER A 20 -0.81 -20.94 8.38
CA SER A 20 -0.48 -20.82 6.95
C SER A 20 0.68 -19.86 6.67
N PRO A 21 0.81 -18.69 7.33
CA PRO A 21 1.97 -17.80 7.12
C PRO A 21 3.30 -18.41 7.59
N LEU A 22 3.28 -19.22 8.66
CA LEU A 22 4.47 -19.92 9.14
C LEU A 22 4.90 -21.00 8.16
N LEU A 23 3.97 -21.82 7.70
CA LEU A 23 4.25 -22.88 6.72
C LEU A 23 4.79 -22.28 5.40
N ALA A 24 4.20 -21.19 4.90
CA ALA A 24 4.71 -20.48 3.73
C ALA A 24 6.13 -19.94 3.94
N ASN A 25 6.45 -19.45 5.13
CA ASN A 25 7.80 -19.00 5.45
C ASN A 25 8.80 -20.16 5.49
N ILE A 26 8.46 -21.29 6.10
CA ILE A 26 9.31 -22.50 6.15
C ILE A 26 9.53 -23.03 4.73
N THR A 27 8.48 -23.14 3.93
CA THR A 27 8.57 -23.68 2.56
C THR A 27 9.44 -22.82 1.65
N LEU A 28 9.41 -21.50 1.81
CA LEU A 28 10.17 -20.53 0.99
C LEU A 28 11.48 -20.09 1.63
N ASP A 29 11.86 -20.70 2.76
CA ASP A 29 13.17 -20.44 3.37
C ASP A 29 14.30 -21.04 2.52
N GLY A 30 15.48 -20.40 2.55
CA GLY A 30 16.62 -20.82 1.76
C GLY A 30 16.63 -20.36 0.29
N LEU A 31 15.56 -19.75 -0.23
CA LEU A 31 15.55 -19.27 -1.61
C LEU A 31 16.70 -18.29 -1.90
N GLN A 32 17.04 -17.39 -0.97
CA GLN A 32 18.15 -16.44 -1.16
C GLN A 32 19.50 -17.14 -1.27
N ASP A 33 19.71 -18.19 -0.51
CA ASP A 33 20.95 -18.97 -0.54
C ASP A 33 21.03 -19.80 -1.82
N HIS A 34 19.91 -20.33 -2.29
CA HIS A 34 19.81 -21.05 -3.57
C HIS A 34 20.13 -20.15 -4.77
N LEU A 35 19.73 -18.88 -4.75
CA LEU A 35 20.06 -17.91 -5.80
C LEU A 35 21.56 -17.63 -5.90
N GLY A 36 22.30 -17.73 -4.81
CA GLY A 36 23.73 -17.49 -4.76
C GLY A 36 24.15 -16.03 -4.90
N LYS A 37 25.46 -15.85 -5.15
CA LYS A 37 26.07 -14.52 -5.28
C LYS A 37 25.67 -13.87 -6.63
N GLY A 38 25.42 -12.57 -6.61
CA GLY A 38 25.04 -11.78 -7.82
C GLY A 38 23.56 -11.44 -7.92
N TYR A 39 22.71 -12.15 -7.20
CA TYR A 39 21.28 -11.91 -7.15
C TYR A 39 20.88 -11.21 -5.86
N ARG A 40 19.81 -10.40 -5.93
CA ARG A 40 19.14 -9.83 -4.76
C ARG A 40 17.70 -10.25 -4.80
N HIS A 41 17.19 -10.65 -3.64
CA HIS A 41 15.84 -11.14 -3.46
C HIS A 41 15.12 -10.32 -2.41
N VAL A 42 13.89 -9.95 -2.69
CA VAL A 42 12.97 -9.31 -1.75
C VAL A 42 11.68 -10.11 -1.78
N ARG A 43 11.27 -10.65 -0.64
CA ARG A 43 10.07 -11.47 -0.50
C ARG A 43 9.13 -10.89 0.56
N TYR A 44 7.87 -11.00 0.29
CA TYR A 44 6.79 -10.73 1.24
C TYR A 44 5.72 -11.81 1.07
N CYS A 45 5.59 -12.70 2.02
CA CYS A 45 4.79 -13.92 1.93
C CYS A 45 5.19 -14.75 0.69
N ASP A 46 4.25 -14.95 -0.22
CA ASP A 46 4.40 -15.64 -1.51
C ASP A 46 4.84 -14.73 -2.66
N ASP A 47 4.69 -13.42 -2.51
CA ASP A 47 5.17 -12.45 -3.50
C ASP A 47 6.68 -12.20 -3.34
N PHE A 48 7.45 -12.28 -4.44
CA PHE A 48 8.88 -11.97 -4.41
C PHE A 48 9.38 -11.31 -5.68
N VAL A 49 10.50 -10.60 -5.56
CA VAL A 49 11.21 -9.97 -6.65
C VAL A 49 12.67 -10.40 -6.60
N ILE A 50 13.18 -10.90 -7.72
CA ILE A 50 14.60 -11.22 -7.91
C ILE A 50 15.22 -10.17 -8.82
N MET A 51 16.36 -9.65 -8.43
CA MET A 51 17.09 -8.62 -9.17
C MET A 51 18.49 -9.10 -9.53
N ALA A 52 18.90 -8.89 -10.77
CA ALA A 52 20.25 -9.14 -11.27
C ALA A 52 20.76 -7.94 -12.07
N LYS A 53 22.04 -7.97 -12.41
CA LYS A 53 22.68 -6.90 -13.19
C LYS A 53 22.33 -6.92 -14.68
N THR A 54 22.05 -8.09 -15.24
CA THR A 54 21.77 -8.29 -16.68
C THR A 54 20.48 -9.08 -16.88
N LYS A 55 19.87 -8.90 -18.04
CA LYS A 55 18.69 -9.66 -18.47
C LYS A 55 19.03 -11.15 -18.57
N GLN A 56 20.17 -11.48 -19.18
CA GLN A 56 20.63 -12.86 -19.32
C GLN A 56 20.71 -13.57 -17.98
N ALA A 57 21.27 -12.93 -16.94
CA ALA A 57 21.32 -13.53 -15.59
C ALA A 57 19.92 -13.83 -15.03
N ILE A 58 18.91 -12.98 -15.30
CA ILE A 58 17.52 -13.26 -14.89
C ILE A 58 16.92 -14.41 -15.69
N GLU A 59 17.21 -14.51 -16.99
CA GLU A 59 16.74 -15.62 -17.83
C GLU A 59 17.36 -16.96 -17.42
N GLU A 60 18.62 -16.96 -17.01
CA GLU A 60 19.33 -18.14 -16.51
C GLU A 60 18.86 -18.60 -15.12
N ILE A 61 18.50 -17.66 -14.23
CA ILE A 61 18.08 -18.02 -12.87
C ILE A 61 16.61 -18.46 -12.80
N LYS A 62 15.76 -18.02 -13.73
CA LYS A 62 14.32 -18.33 -13.74
C LYS A 62 14.08 -19.86 -13.69
N PRO A 63 14.65 -20.70 -14.59
CA PRO A 63 14.41 -22.13 -14.53
C PRO A 63 14.95 -22.80 -13.26
N LYS A 64 16.03 -22.28 -12.67
CA LYS A 64 16.56 -22.77 -11.39
C LYS A 64 15.59 -22.50 -10.25
N VAL A 65 14.97 -21.32 -10.24
CA VAL A 65 13.92 -20.98 -9.25
C VAL A 65 12.68 -21.84 -9.45
N GLU A 66 12.27 -22.08 -10.70
CA GLU A 66 11.15 -22.96 -11.02
C GLU A 66 11.39 -24.40 -10.53
N LEU A 67 12.59 -24.94 -10.75
CA LEU A 67 12.99 -26.25 -10.26
C LEU A 67 12.96 -26.30 -8.71
N TRP A 68 13.58 -25.32 -8.07
CA TRP A 68 13.63 -25.23 -6.61
C TRP A 68 12.23 -25.14 -5.97
N LEU A 69 11.30 -24.43 -6.61
CA LEU A 69 9.91 -24.36 -6.18
C LEU A 69 9.17 -25.67 -6.41
N SER A 70 9.41 -26.34 -7.56
CA SER A 70 8.73 -27.59 -7.91
C SER A 70 9.06 -28.72 -6.93
N GLU A 71 10.30 -28.79 -6.42
CA GLU A 71 10.72 -29.71 -5.35
C GLU A 71 9.91 -29.56 -4.06
N ARG A 72 9.25 -28.40 -3.87
CA ARG A 72 8.40 -28.04 -2.73
C ARG A 72 6.92 -28.04 -3.06
N GLY A 73 6.55 -28.60 -4.21
CA GLY A 73 5.17 -28.64 -4.68
C GLY A 73 4.60 -27.26 -5.11
N LEU A 74 5.48 -26.26 -5.32
CA LEU A 74 5.09 -24.91 -5.70
C LEU A 74 5.35 -24.65 -7.19
N LYS A 75 4.55 -23.76 -7.80
CA LYS A 75 4.71 -23.36 -9.20
C LYS A 75 4.64 -21.85 -9.34
N LEU A 76 5.46 -21.29 -10.23
CA LEU A 76 5.29 -19.90 -10.66
C LEU A 76 4.02 -19.78 -11.51
N LYS A 77 3.27 -18.70 -11.31
CA LYS A 77 2.16 -18.34 -12.21
C LYS A 77 2.72 -17.49 -13.35
N ASP A 78 2.74 -18.03 -14.57
CA ASP A 78 3.30 -17.34 -15.75
C ASP A 78 2.62 -15.99 -16.00
N GLU A 79 1.32 -15.89 -15.81
CA GLU A 79 0.55 -14.64 -15.96
C GLU A 79 1.03 -13.52 -15.02
N LYS A 80 1.61 -13.88 -13.86
CA LYS A 80 2.09 -12.94 -12.83
C LYS A 80 3.60 -12.78 -12.85
N THR A 81 4.34 -13.70 -13.47
CA THR A 81 5.80 -13.70 -13.50
C THR A 81 6.29 -12.95 -14.74
N ARG A 82 7.02 -11.85 -14.53
CA ARG A 82 7.51 -11.01 -15.62
C ARG A 82 8.96 -10.63 -15.41
N ILE A 83 9.74 -10.65 -16.51
CA ILE A 83 11.09 -10.07 -16.54
C ILE A 83 10.93 -8.63 -17.04
N ILE A 84 11.37 -7.67 -16.25
CA ILE A 84 11.15 -6.24 -16.51
C ILE A 84 12.47 -5.49 -16.30
N HIS A 85 12.79 -4.54 -17.19
CA HIS A 85 13.90 -3.64 -16.97
C HIS A 85 13.57 -2.58 -15.93
N ARG A 86 14.52 -2.22 -15.07
CA ARG A 86 14.34 -1.26 -13.98
C ARG A 86 13.78 0.11 -14.41
N ASP A 87 14.09 0.53 -15.65
CA ASP A 87 13.67 1.82 -16.18
C ASP A 87 12.22 1.79 -16.71
N GLU A 88 11.67 0.61 -17.00
CA GLU A 88 10.25 0.44 -17.29
C GLU A 88 9.42 0.58 -16.00
N GLY A 89 9.96 0.05 -14.89
CA GLY A 89 9.30 0.01 -13.61
C GLY A 89 8.36 -1.19 -13.47
N PHE A 90 8.02 -1.50 -12.22
CA PHE A 90 7.13 -2.62 -11.90
C PHE A 90 6.27 -2.31 -10.66
N ASN A 91 5.20 -3.07 -10.54
CA ASN A 91 4.31 -3.00 -9.39
C ASN A 91 4.64 -4.11 -8.39
N PHE A 92 4.79 -3.75 -7.11
CA PHE A 92 5.01 -4.68 -6.02
C PHE A 92 4.31 -4.20 -4.75
N LEU A 93 3.52 -5.04 -4.11
CA LEU A 93 2.76 -4.74 -2.89
C LEU A 93 1.94 -3.44 -2.97
N GLY A 94 1.33 -3.18 -4.10
CA GLY A 94 0.53 -1.96 -4.31
C GLY A 94 1.35 -0.68 -4.53
N PHE A 95 2.66 -0.80 -4.71
CA PHE A 95 3.55 0.29 -5.07
C PHE A 95 3.99 0.18 -6.53
N ASP A 96 4.09 1.31 -7.20
CA ASP A 96 4.76 1.51 -8.48
C ASP A 96 6.22 1.91 -8.22
N ILE A 97 7.16 1.07 -8.65
CA ILE A 97 8.60 1.20 -8.40
C ILE A 97 9.28 1.42 -9.75
N LYS A 98 9.93 2.58 -9.94
CA LYS A 98 10.56 2.93 -11.21
C LYS A 98 11.86 3.70 -11.01
N MET A 99 12.89 3.32 -11.79
CA MET A 99 14.11 4.09 -11.96
C MET A 99 13.90 5.12 -13.07
N TYR A 100 14.28 6.37 -12.81
CA TYR A 100 14.21 7.45 -13.79
C TYR A 100 15.60 7.71 -14.41
N LYS A 101 15.63 8.37 -15.57
CA LYS A 101 16.86 8.66 -16.35
C LYS A 101 17.90 9.45 -15.55
N ASP A 102 17.48 10.23 -14.56
CA ASP A 102 18.34 10.96 -13.63
C ASP A 102 18.91 10.09 -12.48
N GLY A 103 18.76 8.77 -12.57
CA GLY A 103 19.24 7.81 -11.58
C GLY A 103 18.42 7.75 -10.29
N LYS A 104 17.29 8.45 -10.23
CA LYS A 104 16.43 8.44 -9.04
C LYS A 104 15.43 7.29 -9.05
N LEU A 105 15.48 6.47 -8.00
CA LEU A 105 14.43 5.50 -7.72
C LEU A 105 13.26 6.20 -7.08
N ILE A 106 12.09 6.13 -7.72
CA ILE A 106 10.86 6.69 -7.18
C ILE A 106 9.86 5.57 -6.94
N ILE A 107 9.32 5.52 -5.72
CA ILE A 107 8.27 4.61 -5.30
C ILE A 107 7.02 5.43 -5.04
N LYS A 108 5.89 5.03 -5.63
CA LYS A 108 4.59 5.72 -5.53
C LYS A 108 3.47 4.73 -5.25
N PRO A 109 2.30 5.18 -4.77
CA PRO A 109 1.08 4.37 -4.80
C PRO A 109 0.76 3.94 -6.23
N GLN A 110 0.46 2.66 -6.43
CA GLN A 110 0.04 2.09 -7.70
C GLN A 110 -1.29 2.73 -8.15
N LYS A 111 -1.42 3.03 -9.44
CA LYS A 111 -2.59 3.72 -10.00
C LYS A 111 -3.90 2.96 -9.78
N GLU A 112 -3.87 1.64 -9.92
CA GLU A 112 -5.00 0.75 -9.69
C GLU A 112 -5.48 0.85 -8.24
N LYS A 113 -4.55 0.85 -7.26
CA LYS A 113 -4.88 0.97 -5.83
C LYS A 113 -5.48 2.34 -5.47
N VAL A 114 -5.08 3.39 -6.17
CA VAL A 114 -5.74 4.71 -6.07
C VAL A 114 -7.15 4.67 -6.63
N LYS A 115 -7.34 4.03 -7.79
CA LYS A 115 -8.66 3.85 -8.43
C LYS A 115 -9.58 3.00 -7.55
N ASP A 116 -9.07 1.92 -6.97
CA ASP A 116 -9.82 1.04 -6.06
C ASP A 116 -10.34 1.81 -4.84
N LEU A 117 -9.49 2.63 -4.19
CA LEU A 117 -9.92 3.48 -3.09
C LEU A 117 -11.05 4.43 -3.51
N LEU A 118 -10.88 5.14 -4.64
CA LEU A 118 -11.87 6.08 -5.12
C LEU A 118 -13.20 5.39 -5.50
N ASN A 119 -13.13 4.23 -6.14
CA ASN A 119 -14.30 3.44 -6.48
C ASN A 119 -15.03 2.93 -5.23
N ARG A 120 -14.30 2.47 -4.21
CA ARG A 120 -14.87 2.06 -2.91
C ARG A 120 -15.62 3.21 -2.23
N ILE A 121 -15.02 4.40 -2.20
CA ILE A 121 -15.66 5.58 -1.61
C ILE A 121 -16.90 5.98 -2.42
N LYS A 122 -16.79 5.97 -3.75
CA LYS A 122 -17.92 6.27 -4.64
C LYS A 122 -19.08 5.31 -4.41
N ALA A 123 -18.81 4.00 -4.39
CA ALA A 123 -19.82 2.98 -4.17
C ALA A 123 -20.50 3.14 -2.80
N TRP A 124 -19.73 3.46 -1.76
CA TRP A 124 -20.28 3.74 -0.44
C TRP A 124 -21.23 4.95 -0.48
N LEU A 125 -20.83 6.06 -1.09
CA LEU A 125 -21.66 7.27 -1.21
C LEU A 125 -22.92 7.02 -2.07
N ASP A 126 -22.82 6.22 -3.11
CA ASP A 126 -23.95 5.89 -3.99
C ASP A 126 -24.98 5.00 -3.28
N ASN A 127 -24.54 4.10 -2.40
CA ASN A 127 -25.41 3.25 -1.59
C ASN A 127 -25.99 3.98 -0.36
N HIS A 128 -25.36 5.06 0.10
CA HIS A 128 -25.74 5.80 1.31
C HIS A 128 -26.18 7.24 0.98
N LYS A 129 -27.15 7.37 0.07
CA LYS A 129 -27.62 8.70 -0.42
C LYS A 129 -28.32 9.53 0.63
N GLN A 130 -28.96 8.87 1.62
CA GLN A 130 -29.84 9.53 2.63
C GLN A 130 -29.26 9.55 4.05
N VAL A 131 -28.06 9.03 4.27
CA VAL A 131 -27.45 9.03 5.62
C VAL A 131 -27.21 10.46 6.12
N LYS A 132 -27.17 10.62 7.44
CA LYS A 132 -26.78 11.89 8.07
C LYS A 132 -25.35 12.26 7.64
N ALA A 133 -25.08 13.57 7.52
CA ALA A 133 -23.77 14.05 7.07
C ALA A 133 -22.61 13.60 7.98
N GLU A 134 -22.89 13.47 9.27
CA GLU A 134 -21.96 13.04 10.32
C GLU A 134 -21.50 11.58 10.12
N ALA A 135 -22.35 10.72 9.56
CA ALA A 135 -22.01 9.34 9.27
C ALA A 135 -20.93 9.20 8.17
N ILE A 136 -20.75 10.21 7.32
CA ILE A 136 -19.72 10.18 6.26
C ILE A 136 -18.31 10.16 6.86
N PRO A 137 -17.90 11.11 7.72
CA PRO A 137 -16.59 11.05 8.36
C PRO A 137 -16.40 9.80 9.22
N GLU A 138 -17.42 9.35 9.94
CA GLU A 138 -17.36 8.15 10.79
C GLU A 138 -16.96 6.91 9.98
N ASN A 139 -17.52 6.73 8.80
CA ASN A 139 -17.26 5.58 7.95
C ASN A 139 -16.04 5.75 7.04
N LEU A 140 -15.79 6.94 6.51
CA LEU A 140 -14.70 7.16 5.57
C LEU A 140 -13.35 7.43 6.24
N ASN A 141 -13.30 8.06 7.41
CA ASN A 141 -12.05 8.40 8.09
C ASN A 141 -11.17 7.19 8.40
N PRO A 142 -11.68 6.04 8.89
CA PRO A 142 -10.86 4.85 9.10
C PRO A 142 -10.20 4.37 7.81
N ILE A 143 -10.94 4.36 6.70
CA ILE A 143 -10.46 3.95 5.38
C ILE A 143 -9.37 4.91 4.90
N LEU A 144 -9.62 6.22 4.96
CA LEU A 144 -8.69 7.24 4.51
C LEU A 144 -7.40 7.27 5.32
N ARG A 145 -7.51 7.14 6.66
CA ARG A 145 -6.35 7.07 7.57
C ARG A 145 -5.53 5.81 7.33
N GLY A 146 -6.16 4.65 7.21
CA GLY A 146 -5.49 3.39 6.92
C GLY A 146 -4.72 3.45 5.60
N TRP A 147 -5.36 3.93 4.53
CA TRP A 147 -4.75 4.08 3.23
C TRP A 147 -3.59 5.10 3.23
N ALA A 148 -3.79 6.26 3.85
CA ALA A 148 -2.75 7.27 3.98
C ALA A 148 -1.54 6.77 4.79
N ASN A 149 -1.78 6.06 5.88
CA ASN A 149 -0.72 5.49 6.71
C ASN A 149 0.11 4.44 5.97
N TYR A 150 -0.52 3.63 5.12
CA TYR A 150 0.18 2.66 4.28
C TYR A 150 1.14 3.34 3.28
N TYR A 151 0.65 4.39 2.62
CA TYR A 151 1.42 5.04 1.54
C TYR A 151 2.27 6.25 2.00
N ARG A 152 2.24 6.64 3.26
CA ARG A 152 3.01 7.81 3.77
C ARG A 152 4.52 7.66 3.73
N PHE A 153 5.03 6.45 3.51
CA PHE A 153 6.47 6.17 3.48
C PHE A 153 7.13 6.33 2.11
N VAL A 154 6.35 6.65 1.10
CA VAL A 154 6.81 6.77 -0.30
C VAL A 154 6.47 8.13 -0.90
N CYS A 155 6.78 8.36 -2.16
CA CYS A 155 6.51 9.61 -2.88
C CYS A 155 5.00 9.79 -3.20
N SER A 156 4.16 9.93 -2.18
CA SER A 156 2.71 9.93 -2.29
C SER A 156 2.03 11.29 -2.19
N LYS A 157 2.77 12.38 -1.94
CA LYS A 157 2.17 13.71 -1.69
C LYS A 157 1.25 14.20 -2.82
N LYS A 158 1.69 14.09 -4.07
CA LYS A 158 0.87 14.44 -5.24
C LYS A 158 -0.37 13.54 -5.34
N THR A 159 -0.22 12.25 -5.04
CA THR A 159 -1.32 11.29 -5.03
C THR A 159 -2.33 11.61 -3.92
N PHE A 160 -1.88 11.98 -2.72
CA PHE A 160 -2.74 12.39 -1.62
C PHE A 160 -3.57 13.63 -2.00
N SER A 161 -2.94 14.64 -2.60
CA SER A 161 -3.66 15.84 -3.08
C SER A 161 -4.68 15.51 -4.18
N TYR A 162 -4.33 14.59 -5.08
CA TYR A 162 -5.26 14.12 -6.11
C TYR A 162 -6.48 13.41 -5.51
N VAL A 163 -6.24 12.46 -4.59
CA VAL A 163 -7.30 11.70 -3.90
C VAL A 163 -8.21 12.64 -3.11
N GLU A 164 -7.64 13.58 -2.35
CA GLU A 164 -8.39 14.60 -1.61
C GLU A 164 -9.33 15.40 -2.53
N ASN A 165 -8.81 15.87 -3.66
CA ASN A 165 -9.61 16.57 -4.65
C ASN A 165 -10.76 15.73 -5.22
N ARG A 166 -10.49 14.45 -5.55
CA ARG A 166 -11.52 13.54 -6.10
C ARG A 166 -12.62 13.28 -5.08
N ILE A 167 -12.26 13.04 -3.81
CA ILE A 167 -13.22 12.84 -2.72
C ILE A 167 -14.08 14.09 -2.50
N ARG A 168 -13.46 15.27 -2.48
CA ARG A 168 -14.19 16.54 -2.35
C ARG A 168 -15.26 16.70 -3.44
N TRP A 169 -14.92 16.37 -4.69
CA TRP A 169 -15.89 16.41 -5.79
C TRP A 169 -17.01 15.38 -5.67
N MET A 170 -16.71 14.18 -5.17
CA MET A 170 -17.73 13.16 -4.90
C MET A 170 -18.70 13.63 -3.81
N LEU A 171 -18.18 14.19 -2.72
CA LEU A 171 -18.98 14.74 -1.63
C LEU A 171 -19.80 15.96 -2.05
N TRP A 172 -19.22 16.84 -2.88
CA TRP A 172 -19.96 17.93 -3.46
C TRP A 172 -21.17 17.45 -4.28
N LYS A 173 -20.98 16.45 -5.14
CA LYS A 173 -22.07 15.85 -5.92
C LYS A 173 -23.11 15.18 -5.02
N TRP A 174 -22.68 14.51 -3.96
CA TRP A 174 -23.57 13.89 -2.98
C TRP A 174 -24.46 14.92 -2.29
N VAL A 175 -23.90 16.03 -1.80
CA VAL A 175 -24.65 17.12 -1.17
C VAL A 175 -25.57 17.84 -2.17
N LYS A 176 -25.08 18.15 -3.39
CA LYS A 176 -25.87 18.85 -4.40
C LYS A 176 -27.10 18.05 -4.83
N ARG A 177 -26.97 16.70 -4.90
CA ARG A 177 -28.11 15.81 -5.15
C ARG A 177 -29.19 15.91 -4.06
N ARG A 178 -28.78 16.04 -2.79
CA ARG A 178 -29.72 16.18 -1.66
C ARG A 178 -30.42 17.55 -1.62
N HIS A 179 -29.75 18.55 -2.12
CA HIS A 179 -30.20 19.93 -2.04
C HIS A 179 -30.11 20.63 -3.40
N PRO A 180 -30.88 20.17 -4.42
CA PRO A 180 -30.78 20.70 -5.79
C PRO A 180 -31.09 22.19 -5.87
N ASN A 181 -32.03 22.67 -5.05
CA ASN A 181 -32.53 24.05 -5.06
C ASN A 181 -31.78 24.97 -4.08
N LYS A 182 -30.79 24.51 -3.35
CA LYS A 182 -30.01 25.32 -2.42
C LYS A 182 -28.83 26.01 -3.12
N SER A 183 -28.51 27.22 -2.72
CA SER A 183 -27.37 27.98 -3.23
C SER A 183 -26.04 27.29 -2.83
N THR A 184 -25.00 27.54 -3.62
CA THR A 184 -23.64 27.09 -3.33
C THR A 184 -23.18 27.57 -1.96
N SER A 185 -23.44 28.82 -1.61
CA SER A 185 -23.05 29.39 -0.31
C SER A 185 -23.71 28.63 0.85
N TRP A 186 -25.01 28.33 0.75
CA TRP A 186 -25.71 27.56 1.77
C TRP A 186 -25.12 26.16 1.94
N ILE A 187 -24.82 25.47 0.84
CA ILE A 187 -24.22 24.13 0.86
C ILE A 187 -22.83 24.17 1.54
N LEU A 188 -22.00 25.15 1.16
CA LEU A 188 -20.66 25.31 1.74
C LEU A 188 -20.74 25.56 3.25
N ASN A 189 -21.58 26.47 3.69
CA ASN A 189 -21.72 26.80 5.12
C ASN A 189 -22.24 25.62 5.95
N LYS A 190 -23.15 24.82 5.39
CA LYS A 190 -23.76 23.70 6.10
C LYS A 190 -22.83 22.50 6.19
N TYR A 191 -22.19 22.09 5.09
CA TYR A 191 -21.50 20.80 4.96
C TYR A 191 -19.97 20.90 4.91
N PHE A 192 -19.45 22.07 4.63
CA PHE A 192 -18.02 22.27 4.45
C PHE A 192 -17.49 23.32 5.42
N GLU A 193 -16.20 23.26 5.67
CA GLU A 193 -15.48 24.26 6.43
C GLU A 193 -14.36 24.85 5.56
N LYS A 194 -14.11 26.16 5.71
CA LYS A 194 -13.05 26.87 5.00
C LYS A 194 -11.71 26.55 5.67
N THR A 195 -10.71 26.18 4.88
CA THR A 195 -9.38 25.85 5.40
C THR A 195 -8.32 26.77 4.83
N GLY A 196 -7.55 27.41 5.74
CA GLY A 196 -6.43 28.27 5.39
C GLY A 196 -6.81 29.60 4.73
N LYS A 197 -5.83 30.25 4.11
CA LYS A 197 -5.96 31.60 3.52
C LYS A 197 -6.60 31.63 2.10
N GLY A 198 -7.15 30.54 1.62
CA GLY A 198 -7.73 30.45 0.28
C GLY A 198 -9.21 30.08 0.28
N ASN A 199 -9.79 29.90 -0.92
CA ASN A 199 -11.15 29.40 -1.09
C ASN A 199 -11.19 27.86 -1.12
N THR A 200 -10.39 27.21 -0.28
CA THR A 200 -10.39 25.76 -0.16
C THR A 200 -11.37 25.34 0.92
N TYR A 201 -12.34 24.53 0.53
CA TYR A 201 -13.35 23.98 1.42
C TYR A 201 -13.14 22.46 1.56
N VAL A 202 -13.28 21.95 2.77
CA VAL A 202 -13.25 20.52 3.10
C VAL A 202 -14.55 20.13 3.76
N PHE A 203 -14.97 18.87 3.59
CA PHE A 203 -16.18 18.37 4.23
C PHE A 203 -15.95 18.30 5.74
N LYS A 204 -16.90 18.81 6.53
CA LYS A 204 -16.79 18.88 8.00
C LYS A 204 -16.48 17.51 8.61
N GLY A 205 -15.48 17.47 9.48
CA GLY A 205 -15.06 16.24 10.16
C GLY A 205 -14.31 15.22 9.31
N LEU A 206 -14.16 15.41 7.99
CA LEU A 206 -13.47 14.47 7.13
C LEU A 206 -11.95 14.57 7.32
N TYR A 207 -11.30 13.39 7.42
CA TYR A 207 -9.85 13.30 7.50
C TYR A 207 -9.17 13.85 6.24
N ARG A 208 -8.25 14.76 6.41
CA ARG A 208 -7.52 15.41 5.33
C ARG A 208 -6.31 14.58 4.93
N ILE A 209 -6.48 13.79 3.87
CA ILE A 209 -5.41 12.93 3.37
C ILE A 209 -4.23 13.73 2.79
N ASP A 210 -4.50 14.90 2.21
CA ASP A 210 -3.48 15.82 1.69
C ASP A 210 -2.56 16.39 2.79
N LYS A 211 -3.01 16.40 4.04
CA LYS A 211 -2.23 16.86 5.20
C LYS A 211 -1.40 15.76 5.84
N THR A 212 -1.59 14.51 5.43
CA THR A 212 -0.77 13.40 5.93
C THR A 212 0.72 13.68 5.68
N PRO A 213 1.56 13.70 6.72
CA PRO A 213 2.99 13.91 6.57
C PRO A 213 3.64 12.71 5.89
N ILE A 214 4.55 12.97 4.96
CA ILE A 214 5.40 11.93 4.38
C ILE A 214 6.55 11.64 5.34
N VAL A 215 6.71 10.36 5.67
CA VAL A 215 7.75 9.87 6.58
C VAL A 215 8.75 9.06 5.78
N ARG A 216 9.98 9.54 5.69
CA ARG A 216 11.02 8.78 4.98
C ARG A 216 11.40 7.55 5.77
N TYR A 217 11.44 6.41 5.10
CA TYR A 217 11.94 5.17 5.68
C TYR A 217 13.40 5.32 6.13
N ILE A 218 13.67 4.99 7.37
CA ILE A 218 15.05 4.94 7.90
C ILE A 218 15.58 3.54 7.60
N LYS A 219 16.57 3.44 6.71
CA LYS A 219 17.16 2.17 6.30
C LYS A 219 17.70 1.39 7.51
N VAL A 220 17.45 0.10 7.54
CA VAL A 220 18.04 -0.80 8.53
C VAL A 220 19.51 -1.03 8.18
N LYS A 221 20.38 -1.05 9.19
CA LYS A 221 21.82 -1.27 9.03
C LYS A 221 22.10 -2.73 8.69
N GLY A 222 22.61 -2.99 7.48
CA GLY A 222 23.04 -4.33 7.08
C GLY A 222 21.96 -5.40 7.25
N LYS A 223 22.33 -6.52 7.82
CA LYS A 223 21.43 -7.66 8.18
C LYS A 223 20.95 -7.61 9.65
N ALA A 224 20.83 -6.38 10.23
CA ALA A 224 20.45 -6.24 11.63
C ALA A 224 19.07 -6.85 11.91
N SER A 225 19.02 -7.85 12.79
CA SER A 225 17.77 -8.44 13.28
C SER A 225 17.31 -7.70 14.54
N PRO A 226 15.98 -7.50 14.72
CA PRO A 226 15.42 -6.98 15.97
C PRO A 226 15.67 -7.93 17.16
N ASP A 227 15.86 -9.20 16.90
CA ASP A 227 16.05 -10.24 17.91
C ASP A 227 17.52 -10.46 18.28
N ALA A 228 18.46 -9.76 17.62
CA ALA A 228 19.87 -9.83 17.92
C ALA A 228 20.21 -9.04 19.23
N PRO A 229 20.70 -9.73 20.29
CA PRO A 229 20.94 -9.10 21.60
C PRO A 229 21.95 -7.96 21.56
N ASP A 230 22.99 -8.07 20.71
CA ASP A 230 24.05 -7.08 20.48
C ASP A 230 23.56 -5.81 19.78
N LEU A 231 22.36 -5.85 19.16
CA LEU A 231 21.77 -4.73 18.43
C LEU A 231 20.63 -4.04 19.20
N ARG A 232 20.40 -4.38 20.47
CA ARG A 232 19.31 -3.81 21.29
C ARG A 232 19.36 -2.28 21.31
N GLU A 233 20.52 -1.69 21.60
CA GLU A 233 20.71 -0.24 21.63
C GLU A 233 20.44 0.42 20.26
N TYR A 234 20.91 -0.21 19.18
CA TYR A 234 20.62 0.25 17.81
C TYR A 234 19.12 0.33 17.55
N TRP A 235 18.35 -0.71 17.94
CA TRP A 235 16.91 -0.75 17.72
C TRP A 235 16.15 0.23 18.60
N GLU A 236 16.59 0.46 19.84
CA GLU A 236 16.01 1.48 20.70
C GLU A 236 16.25 2.90 20.16
N ASN A 237 17.46 3.19 19.70
CA ASN A 237 17.80 4.47 19.08
C ASN A 237 17.04 4.68 17.77
N ARG A 238 16.84 3.61 17.00
CA ARG A 238 16.00 3.64 15.80
C ARG A 238 14.53 3.93 16.13
N LYS A 239 13.96 3.30 17.15
CA LYS A 239 12.60 3.58 17.64
C LYS A 239 12.45 5.05 18.05
N LYS A 240 13.41 5.60 18.81
CA LYS A 240 13.43 7.01 19.21
C LYS A 240 13.48 7.96 17.99
N LYS A 241 14.29 7.67 16.97
CA LYS A 241 14.36 8.46 15.73
C LYS A 241 13.04 8.40 14.96
N ILE A 242 12.46 7.23 14.81
CA ILE A 242 11.15 7.03 14.17
C ILE A 242 10.08 7.82 14.93
N SER A 243 10.03 7.68 16.26
CA SER A 243 9.09 8.40 17.12
C SER A 243 9.22 9.92 16.95
N LYS A 244 10.43 10.48 16.99
CA LYS A 244 10.65 11.92 16.74
C LYS A 244 10.10 12.36 15.38
N VAL A 245 10.30 11.58 14.30
CA VAL A 245 9.79 11.88 12.95
C VAL A 245 8.26 11.77 12.89
N TYR A 246 7.65 10.84 13.65
CA TYR A 246 6.20 10.67 13.71
C TYR A 246 5.51 11.76 14.55
N PHE A 247 6.11 12.18 15.67
CA PHE A 247 5.48 13.07 16.63
C PHE A 247 5.90 14.54 16.46
N ALA A 248 7.06 14.85 15.91
CA ALA A 248 7.52 16.23 15.65
C ALA A 248 6.65 17.03 14.66
N LYS A 249 5.61 16.42 14.09
CA LYS A 249 4.66 17.06 13.17
C LYS A 249 3.21 17.04 13.68
N LYS A 250 3.04 16.83 15.00
CA LYS A 250 1.74 16.96 15.67
C LYS A 250 1.61 18.29 16.44
N ALA A 251 2.70 19.07 16.52
CA ALA A 251 2.70 20.44 17.06
C ALA A 251 2.51 21.46 15.93
#